data_46d55a2e24dc4c2a28bb8740f2a405b6
#
_entry.id   46d55a2e24dc4c2a28bb8740f2a405b6
#
_cell.length_a   1.000
_cell.length_b   1.000
_cell.length_c   1.000
_cell.angle_alpha   90.00
_cell.angle_beta   90.00
_cell.angle_gamma   90.00
#
_symmetry.space_group_name_H-M   'P 1'
#
loop_
_entity.id
_entity.type
_entity.pdbx_description
1 polymer ?
#
loop_
_entity_poly.entity_id
_entity_poly.type
_entity_poly.pdbx_seq_one_letter_code
_entity_poly.pdbx_strand_id
1 'polypeptide(L)'
;MFRGAFSFMASLDFSKLQGLIPAVIQDAATNEVLMVGFMNQEAFDRTVETGFATFFSRSRSSLWMKGETSGNRLKVERILVDCDDDTVLVQVTRQGDGNVCHTGERSCFFRGI
;
A
#
# COMPACT_ATOMS: atom_id res chain seq x y z
N MET A 1 1.34 -16.14 -8.46
CA MET A 1 1.35 -15.11 -9.10
C MET A 1 2.30 -14.12 -8.68
N PHE A 2 1.97 -13.01 -8.18
CA PHE A 2 3.01 -12.07 -7.83
C PHE A 2 3.85 -12.56 -6.67
N ARG A 3 3.35 -13.55 -5.91
CA ARG A 3 4.11 -14.12 -4.89
C ARG A 3 5.40 -14.73 -5.34
N GLY A 4 5.38 -15.47 -6.42
CA GLY A 4 6.58 -16.05 -6.99
C GLY A 4 7.57 -14.99 -7.39
N ALA A 5 7.09 -13.90 -7.96
CA ALA A 5 7.98 -12.82 -8.37
C ALA A 5 8.66 -12.21 -7.15
N PHE A 6 7.96 -12.09 -6.05
CA PHE A 6 8.55 -11.51 -4.88
C PHE A 6 9.66 -12.31 -4.27
N SER A 7 9.64 -13.61 -4.42
CA SER A 7 10.70 -14.40 -3.82
C SER A 7 12.05 -14.09 -4.44
N PHE A 8 12.06 -13.48 -5.63
CA PHE A 8 13.32 -13.12 -6.24
C PHE A 8 13.64 -11.65 -6.11
N MET A 9 12.67 -10.85 -5.69
CA MET A 9 12.87 -9.47 -5.60
C MET A 9 13.67 -9.20 -4.42
N ALA A 10 14.65 -8.84 -4.39
CA ALA A 10 15.44 -8.60 -3.32
C ALA A 10 14.80 -8.06 -2.15
N SER A 11 15.44 -7.96 -1.14
CA SER A 11 14.97 -7.39 0.05
C SER A 11 14.78 -5.92 -0.08
N LEU A 12 13.73 -5.41 0.51
CA LEU A 12 13.50 -4.00 0.59
C LEU A 12 14.40 -3.40 1.66
N ASP A 13 14.80 -2.16 1.46
CA ASP A 13 15.66 -1.47 2.40
C ASP A 13 14.82 -0.64 3.36
N PHE A 14 14.58 -1.18 4.55
CA PHE A 14 13.83 -0.50 5.58
C PHE A 14 14.70 0.38 6.48
N SER A 15 15.99 0.53 6.16
CA SER A 15 16.91 1.23 7.05
C SER A 15 16.84 2.75 6.95
N LYS A 16 16.37 3.26 5.84
CA LYS A 16 16.44 4.70 5.58
C LYS A 16 15.46 5.53 6.38
N LEU A 17 14.31 4.96 6.72
CA LEU A 17 13.27 5.66 7.46
C LEU A 17 12.92 4.90 8.75
N GLN A 18 13.95 4.44 9.42
CA GLN A 18 13.78 3.82 10.74
C GLN A 18 12.82 2.63 10.73
N GLY A 19 13.00 1.76 9.77
CA GLY A 19 12.19 0.56 9.67
C GLY A 19 10.96 0.69 8.82
N LEU A 20 10.78 1.84 8.15
CA LEU A 20 9.61 2.08 7.31
C LEU A 20 9.99 2.36 5.87
N ILE A 21 9.09 2.01 4.97
CA ILE A 21 9.17 2.46 3.58
C ILE A 21 7.84 3.09 3.18
N PRO A 22 7.84 4.11 2.32
CA PRO A 22 6.60 4.63 1.77
C PRO A 22 6.00 3.65 0.79
N ALA A 23 4.68 3.57 0.79
CA ALA A 23 3.94 2.78 -0.16
C ALA A 23 2.96 3.68 -0.88
N VAL A 24 3.19 3.87 -2.18
CA VAL A 24 2.31 4.66 -3.02
C VAL A 24 1.25 3.73 -3.57
N ILE A 25 -0.01 4.06 -3.35
CA ILE A 25 -1.13 3.23 -3.79
C ILE A 25 -1.73 3.84 -5.04
N GLN A 26 -1.83 3.04 -6.09
CA GLN A 26 -2.28 3.48 -7.39
C GLN A 26 -3.39 2.57 -7.88
N ASP A 27 -4.42 3.14 -8.49
CA ASP A 27 -5.51 2.35 -9.07
C ASP A 27 -4.96 1.61 -10.30
N ALA A 28 -5.10 0.30 -10.33
CA ALA A 28 -4.53 -0.52 -11.40
C ALA A 28 -5.22 -0.28 -12.74
N ALA A 29 -6.48 0.14 -12.73
CA ALA A 29 -7.24 0.34 -13.96
C ALA A 29 -7.02 1.73 -14.57
N THR A 30 -6.86 2.75 -13.74
CA THR A 30 -6.80 4.13 -14.20
C THR A 30 -5.45 4.80 -14.05
N ASN A 31 -4.56 4.19 -13.27
CA ASN A 31 -3.26 4.75 -12.88
C ASN A 31 -3.38 5.97 -11.96
N GLU A 32 -4.54 6.21 -11.42
CA GLU A 32 -4.73 7.32 -10.48
C GLU A 32 -4.01 7.01 -9.18
N VAL A 33 -3.30 7.99 -8.62
CA VAL A 33 -2.67 7.84 -7.31
C VAL A 33 -3.74 8.03 -6.26
N LEU A 34 -3.87 7.08 -5.34
CA LEU A 34 -4.97 7.06 -4.39
C LEU A 34 -4.56 7.52 -3.00
N MET A 35 -3.40 7.11 -2.54
CA MET A 35 -2.90 7.49 -1.21
C MET A 35 -1.44 7.10 -1.07
N VAL A 36 -0.82 7.60 -0.02
CA VAL A 36 0.50 7.15 0.39
C VAL A 36 0.42 6.73 1.85
N GLY A 37 0.92 5.57 2.16
CA GLY A 37 1.03 5.11 3.54
C GLY A 37 2.44 4.62 3.80
N PHE A 38 2.66 4.04 4.97
CA PHE A 38 3.96 3.50 5.32
C PHE A 38 3.82 2.04 5.69
N MET A 39 4.85 1.26 5.40
CA MET A 39 4.89 -0.16 5.74
C MET A 39 6.20 -0.43 6.46
N ASN A 40 6.13 -1.21 7.54
CA ASN A 40 7.32 -1.84 8.07
C ASN A 40 7.40 -3.22 7.43
N GLN A 41 8.38 -4.02 7.80
CA GLN A 41 8.55 -5.35 7.22
C GLN A 41 7.29 -6.21 7.42
N GLU A 42 6.73 -6.15 8.62
CA GLU A 42 5.56 -6.95 8.93
C GLU A 42 4.35 -6.53 8.09
N ALA A 43 4.14 -5.23 7.91
CA ALA A 43 3.04 -4.73 7.07
C ALA A 43 3.21 -5.16 5.63
N PHE A 44 4.44 -5.10 5.12
CA PHE A 44 4.71 -5.53 3.75
C PHE A 44 4.45 -7.03 3.61
N ASP A 45 4.97 -7.83 4.54
CA ASP A 45 4.75 -9.27 4.50
C ASP A 45 3.26 -9.60 4.56
N ARG A 46 2.52 -8.89 5.39
CA ARG A 46 1.09 -9.12 5.51
C ARG A 46 0.36 -8.74 4.22
N THR A 47 0.78 -7.67 3.57
CA THR A 47 0.22 -7.26 2.29
C THR A 47 0.42 -8.34 1.23
N VAL A 48 1.61 -8.91 1.15
CA VAL A 48 1.89 -9.99 0.21
C VAL A 48 1.09 -11.24 0.55
N GLU A 49 1.03 -11.57 1.83
CA GLU A 49 0.38 -12.78 2.28
C GLU A 49 -1.13 -12.74 2.07
N THR A 50 -1.78 -11.64 2.41
CA THR A 50 -3.23 -11.53 2.34
C THR A 50 -3.72 -11.06 0.98
N GLY A 51 -2.91 -10.35 0.23
CA GLY A 51 -3.33 -9.74 -1.02
C GLY A 51 -4.07 -8.43 -0.82
N PHE A 52 -4.09 -7.89 0.39
CA PHE A 52 -4.74 -6.61 0.68
C PHE A 52 -3.75 -5.66 1.32
N ALA A 53 -3.80 -4.39 0.91
CA ALA A 53 -2.84 -3.40 1.39
C ALA A 53 -2.97 -3.20 2.89
N THR A 54 -1.88 -3.42 3.59
CA THR A 54 -1.78 -3.30 5.04
C THR A 54 -0.62 -2.36 5.35
N PHE A 55 -0.85 -1.44 6.26
CA PHE A 55 0.09 -0.38 6.57
C PHE A 55 0.51 -0.43 8.03
N PHE A 56 1.56 0.32 8.34
CA PHE A 56 1.97 0.52 9.72
C PHE A 56 1.63 1.96 10.12
N SER A 57 0.83 2.10 11.18
CA SER A 57 0.48 3.41 11.69
C SER A 57 1.57 3.87 12.66
N ARG A 58 2.24 4.97 12.31
CA ARG A 58 3.32 5.50 13.17
C ARG A 58 2.78 6.04 14.48
N SER A 59 1.62 6.67 14.43
CA SER A 59 1.05 7.27 15.63
C SER A 59 0.53 6.23 16.63
N ARG A 60 0.06 5.10 16.14
CA ARG A 60 -0.47 4.03 17.00
C ARG A 60 0.47 2.87 17.16
N SER A 61 1.60 2.87 16.46
CA SER A 61 2.57 1.79 16.45
C SER A 61 1.92 0.43 16.22
N SER A 62 1.03 0.35 15.25
CA SER A 62 0.31 -0.88 14.96
C SER A 62 0.01 -1.03 13.50
N LEU A 63 -0.20 -2.26 13.06
CA LEU A 63 -0.61 -2.55 11.70
C LEU A 63 -2.08 -2.24 11.52
N TRP A 64 -2.46 -1.84 10.30
CA TRP A 64 -3.86 -1.72 9.96
C TRP A 64 -4.06 -2.04 8.49
N MET A 65 -5.09 -2.84 8.21
CA MET A 65 -5.46 -3.14 6.84
C MET A 65 -6.46 -2.10 6.39
N LYS A 66 -6.17 -1.44 5.26
CA LYS A 66 -7.06 -0.43 4.72
C LYS A 66 -8.41 -1.07 4.39
N GLY A 67 -9.49 -0.47 4.90
CA GLY A 67 -10.83 -0.94 4.62
C GLY A 67 -11.27 -2.15 5.42
N GLU A 68 -10.53 -2.52 6.44
CA GLU A 68 -10.85 -3.69 7.25
C GLU A 68 -12.24 -3.59 7.87
N THR A 69 -12.63 -2.40 8.31
CA THR A 69 -13.94 -2.19 8.90
C THR A 69 -14.97 -1.74 7.89
N SER A 70 -14.60 -0.84 6.99
CA SER A 70 -15.54 -0.27 6.02
C SER A 70 -15.85 -1.18 4.85
N GLY A 71 -15.00 -2.17 4.60
CA GLY A 71 -15.12 -3.01 3.41
C GLY A 71 -14.44 -2.41 2.19
N ASN A 72 -13.92 -1.19 2.29
CA ASN A 72 -13.25 -0.52 1.17
C ASN A 72 -11.79 -0.93 1.14
N ARG A 73 -11.56 -2.22 0.96
CA ARG A 73 -10.21 -2.77 0.94
C ARG A 73 -9.54 -2.50 -0.40
N LEU A 74 -8.23 -2.60 -0.39
CA LEU A 74 -7.40 -2.39 -1.58
C LEU A 74 -6.76 -3.72 -1.95
N LYS A 75 -7.36 -4.38 -2.96
CA LYS A 75 -6.86 -5.68 -3.41
C LYS A 75 -5.63 -5.45 -4.28
N VAL A 76 -4.53 -6.07 -3.91
CA VAL A 76 -3.26 -5.90 -4.59
C VAL A 76 -3.25 -6.66 -5.90
N GLU A 77 -2.98 -5.95 -7.00
CA GLU A 77 -2.82 -6.56 -8.31
C GLU A 77 -1.34 -6.72 -8.64
N ARG A 78 -0.52 -5.75 -8.23
CA ARG A 78 0.90 -5.76 -8.57
C ARG A 78 1.65 -4.85 -7.60
N ILE A 79 2.87 -5.22 -7.27
CA ILE A 79 3.76 -4.39 -6.47
C ILE A 79 5.05 -4.20 -7.24
N LEU A 80 5.47 -2.94 -7.37
CA LEU A 80 6.73 -2.59 -7.98
C LEU A 80 7.61 -1.93 -6.94
N VAL A 81 8.90 -2.17 -7.01
CA VAL A 81 9.85 -1.55 -6.10
C VAL A 81 10.68 -0.55 -6.89
N ASP A 82 11.07 0.55 -6.25
CA ASP A 82 11.85 1.56 -6.94
C ASP A 82 13.32 1.17 -7.05
N CYS A 83 14.12 2.03 -7.69
CA CYS A 83 15.47 1.67 -8.09
C CYS A 83 16.43 1.44 -6.94
N ASP A 84 16.16 1.98 -5.78
CA ASP A 84 17.03 1.82 -4.61
C ASP A 84 16.37 1.05 -3.46
N ASP A 85 15.29 0.32 -3.78
CA ASP A 85 14.67 -0.64 -2.87
C ASP A 85 14.06 -0.07 -1.61
N ASP A 86 13.68 1.19 -1.62
CA ASP A 86 13.17 1.84 -0.41
C ASP A 86 11.74 2.38 -0.53
N THR A 87 11.06 2.14 -1.65
CA THR A 87 9.68 2.59 -1.85
C THR A 87 8.96 1.58 -2.73
N VAL A 88 7.71 1.33 -2.45
CA VAL A 88 6.92 0.43 -3.29
C VAL A 88 5.74 1.18 -3.91
N LEU A 89 5.40 0.79 -5.13
CA LEU A 89 4.21 1.22 -5.82
C LEU A 89 3.27 0.02 -5.86
N VAL A 90 2.15 0.14 -5.17
CA VAL A 90 1.19 -0.95 -5.04
C VAL A 90 -0.01 -0.63 -5.91
N GLN A 91 -0.20 -1.39 -6.97
CA GLN A 91 -1.33 -1.21 -7.87
C GLN A 91 -2.46 -2.09 -7.39
N VAL A 92 -3.64 -1.49 -7.23
CA VAL A 92 -4.75 -2.13 -6.53
C VAL A 92 -6.05 -2.01 -7.30
N THR A 93 -6.99 -2.89 -6.96
CA THR A 93 -8.40 -2.78 -7.31
C THR A 93 -9.14 -2.36 -6.05
N ARG A 94 -9.86 -1.26 -6.12
CA ARG A 94 -10.62 -0.75 -4.98
C ARG A 94 -11.87 -1.60 -4.77
N GLN A 95 -12.14 -1.96 -3.54
CA GLN A 95 -13.32 -2.73 -3.18
C GLN A 95 -14.31 -1.87 -2.42
N GLY A 96 -15.46 -2.43 -2.10
CA GLY A 96 -16.51 -1.69 -1.42
C GLY A 96 -17.09 -0.63 -2.34
N ASP A 97 -17.32 0.57 -1.82
CA ASP A 97 -17.81 1.67 -2.64
C ASP A 97 -16.69 2.39 -3.39
N GLY A 98 -15.47 1.92 -3.24
CA GLY A 98 -14.34 2.41 -4.01
C GLY A 98 -13.71 3.70 -3.50
N ASN A 99 -14.16 4.22 -2.37
CA ASN A 99 -13.60 5.45 -1.82
C ASN A 99 -12.44 5.13 -0.90
N VAL A 100 -11.30 5.75 -1.14
CA VAL A 100 -10.07 5.44 -0.41
C VAL A 100 -9.88 6.39 0.76
N CYS A 101 -10.17 7.66 0.56
CA CYS A 101 -9.96 8.66 1.60
C CYS A 101 -11.04 8.57 2.67
N HIS A 102 -10.65 8.77 3.94
CA HIS A 102 -11.62 8.73 5.04
C HIS A 102 -12.67 9.85 4.93
N THR A 103 -12.42 10.85 4.09
CA THR A 103 -13.40 11.93 3.86
C THR A 103 -14.48 11.53 2.86
N GLY A 104 -14.39 10.33 2.29
CA GLY A 104 -15.35 9.85 1.31
C GLY A 104 -14.94 10.09 -0.14
N GLU A 105 -13.76 10.67 -0.37
CA GLU A 105 -13.26 10.89 -1.73
C GLU A 105 -12.60 9.62 -2.25
N ARG A 106 -12.60 9.47 -3.58
CA ARG A 106 -11.98 8.31 -4.20
C ARG A 106 -10.48 8.29 -3.93
N SER A 107 -9.82 9.42 -4.00
CA SER A 107 -8.39 9.56 -3.75
C SER A 107 -8.17 10.53 -2.61
N CYS A 108 -7.09 10.33 -1.87
CA CYS A 108 -6.69 11.31 -0.86
C CYS A 108 -6.15 12.59 -1.49
N PHE A 109 -5.78 12.52 -2.78
CA PHE A 109 -5.22 13.66 -3.49
C PHE A 109 -6.31 14.34 -4.33
N PHE A 110 -7.17 15.11 -3.69
CA PHE A 110 -8.29 15.74 -4.38
C PHE A 110 -8.31 17.26 -4.27
N ARG A 111 -7.33 17.85 -3.62
CA ARG A 111 -7.26 19.33 -3.49
C ARG A 111 -5.97 19.84 -4.10
N GLY A 112 -6.07 20.95 -4.81
CA GLY A 112 -4.88 21.62 -5.33
C GLY A 112 -4.40 22.72 -4.39
N ILE A 113 -3.22 23.22 -4.64
CA ILE A 113 -2.69 24.37 -3.93
C ILE A 113 -2.40 25.51 -4.88
#